data_391575f663aef2a8ea31338676579e39
#
_entry.id   391575f663aef2a8ea31338676579e39
#
_cell.length_a   1.000
_cell.length_b   1.000
_cell.length_c   1.000
_cell.angle_alpha   90.00
_cell.angle_beta   90.00
_cell.angle_gamma   90.00
#
_symmetry.space_group_name_H-M   'P 1'
#
loop_
_entity.id
_entity.type
_entity.pdbx_description
1 polymer ?
#
loop_
_entity_poly.entity_id
_entity_poly.type
_entity_poly.pdbx_seq_one_letter_code
_entity_poly.pdbx_strand_id
1 'polypeptide(L)'
;MLEAKQTGKTLDTQGWDKAMLRAQTQADQYVRALPADEGRPPFIVVTDVGRSLELYAEFTRSGGTYVPYPDPGHHRIRLEDLHQPHIQHRLKHLWTDPDALDTSKQAAQVTRDVSRKLAELAKSLEQDNHPVEQVAHFLKRCLFTMFAEDVDLIPYGSFTSLLEKLQTMSEHFPDAMRNLWETMNSGGYEGQMMKKLPRFNGGLFKDIDPIALNADQIGLLVEAARADWRFVEPAIFGTLLERALDPRERHKLGAHYTPRAYVERLVMPTLIDPLRQEWQTVQVAAEAWLQQDKPDKALKELHTFHHKLCNTRVLDPACGSGNFLYVALEHLKRLEGEVLNLIRDLSAGQASFDTEGLTVDPHHFLGIEINPRAAAIAEIVLWIGYLQWHYRINGKLTLPEPILKDFHNIECRDALITYDARKPMLDDNGEPITIWDGISYKTSPITGELIPDDQQRIPVHRFINPQQAQWPEADYIVGNPPFIGNKRMRTALGDGYVDAVRKAFK
;
A
#
# COMPACT_ATOMS: atom_id res chain seq x y z
N MET A 1 26.05 3.72 13.03
CA MET A 1 26.66 2.63 13.83
C MET A 1 27.50 1.74 12.93
N LEU A 2 28.71 1.39 13.33
CA LEU A 2 29.59 0.46 12.59
C LEU A 2 29.92 -0.74 13.49
N GLU A 3 29.67 -1.94 13.00
CA GLU A 3 30.09 -3.19 13.64
C GLU A 3 31.10 -3.92 12.75
N ALA A 4 32.26 -4.29 13.32
CA ALA A 4 33.33 -4.93 12.58
C ALA A 4 33.55 -6.36 13.08
N LYS A 5 33.61 -7.30 12.15
CA LYS A 5 33.93 -8.71 12.38
C LYS A 5 35.08 -9.17 11.49
N GLN A 6 35.73 -10.23 11.88
CA GLN A 6 36.62 -10.99 11.02
C GLN A 6 36.15 -12.44 11.06
N THR A 7 35.32 -12.83 10.11
CA THR A 7 34.58 -14.09 10.21
C THR A 7 35.47 -15.33 9.95
N GLY A 8 36.56 -15.20 9.21
CA GLY A 8 37.39 -16.32 8.78
C GLY A 8 36.69 -17.35 7.88
N LYS A 9 35.41 -17.11 7.53
CA LYS A 9 34.58 -18.02 6.73
C LYS A 9 34.61 -17.61 5.27
N THR A 10 34.36 -18.57 4.38
CA THR A 10 34.26 -18.29 2.94
C THR A 10 33.00 -17.42 2.67
N LEU A 11 33.16 -16.36 1.86
CA LEU A 11 32.08 -15.48 1.44
C LEU A 11 30.93 -16.28 0.79
N ASP A 12 29.72 -15.77 0.91
CA ASP A 12 28.50 -16.32 0.30
C ASP A 12 28.19 -17.79 0.70
N THR A 13 28.68 -18.22 1.85
CA THR A 13 28.28 -19.50 2.46
C THR A 13 27.26 -19.27 3.58
N GLN A 14 26.38 -20.25 3.83
CA GLN A 14 25.43 -20.17 4.96
C GLN A 14 26.10 -19.86 6.32
N GLY A 15 27.33 -20.34 6.50
CA GLY A 15 28.08 -20.09 7.72
C GLY A 15 28.56 -18.65 7.82
N TRP A 16 28.89 -18.02 6.70
CA TRP A 16 29.25 -16.61 6.62
C TRP A 16 28.02 -15.72 6.77
N ASP A 17 26.92 -16.02 6.08
CA ASP A 17 25.66 -15.28 6.20
C ASP A 17 25.15 -15.27 7.67
N LYS A 18 25.22 -16.40 8.36
CA LYS A 18 24.88 -16.47 9.79
C LYS A 18 25.79 -15.59 10.67
N ALA A 19 27.07 -15.48 10.33
CA ALA A 19 27.98 -14.64 11.09
C ALA A 19 27.72 -13.15 10.86
N MET A 20 27.40 -12.74 9.62
CA MET A 20 27.04 -11.37 9.26
C MET A 20 25.71 -10.97 9.89
N LEU A 21 24.71 -11.86 9.88
CA LEU A 21 23.42 -11.64 10.53
C LEU A 21 23.59 -11.44 12.06
N ARG A 22 24.43 -12.23 12.71
CA ARG A 22 24.74 -12.03 14.14
C ARG A 22 25.40 -10.68 14.41
N ALA A 23 26.29 -10.24 13.52
CA ALA A 23 26.92 -8.94 13.65
C ALA A 23 25.92 -7.80 13.46
N GLN A 24 25.01 -7.93 12.50
CA GLN A 24 23.92 -6.97 12.29
C GLN A 24 23.00 -6.90 13.51
N THR A 25 22.59 -8.04 14.06
CA THR A 25 21.79 -8.13 15.28
C THR A 25 22.48 -7.46 16.46
N GLN A 26 23.81 -7.69 16.65
CA GLN A 26 24.58 -7.06 17.70
C GLN A 26 24.64 -5.53 17.53
N ALA A 27 24.86 -5.04 16.32
CA ALA A 27 24.87 -3.61 16.03
C ALA A 27 23.49 -2.96 16.30
N ASP A 28 22.40 -3.65 15.95
CA ASP A 28 21.03 -3.22 16.22
C ASP A 28 20.75 -3.13 17.73
N GLN A 29 21.19 -4.10 18.52
CA GLN A 29 21.10 -4.06 20.00
C GLN A 29 21.83 -2.84 20.57
N TYR A 30 23.02 -2.54 20.07
CA TYR A 30 23.76 -1.35 20.51
C TYR A 30 23.00 -0.05 20.15
N VAL A 31 22.40 0.03 18.96
CA VAL A 31 21.59 1.18 18.56
C VAL A 31 20.39 1.35 19.49
N ARG A 32 19.73 0.25 19.86
CA ARG A 32 18.58 0.30 20.78
C ARG A 32 18.98 0.73 22.19
N ALA A 33 20.19 0.37 22.64
CA ALA A 33 20.73 0.73 23.94
C ALA A 33 21.21 2.19 24.03
N LEU A 34 21.29 2.94 22.92
CA LEU A 34 21.66 4.36 22.95
C LEU A 34 20.63 5.17 23.73
N PRO A 35 21.07 6.17 24.52
CA PRO A 35 20.17 7.12 25.16
C PRO A 35 19.22 7.79 24.16
N ALA A 36 18.00 8.10 24.59
CA ALA A 36 16.98 8.68 23.71
C ALA A 36 17.36 10.06 23.17
N ASP A 37 18.12 10.81 23.93
CA ASP A 37 18.62 12.16 23.60
C ASP A 37 19.75 12.15 22.55
N GLU A 38 20.47 11.05 22.38
CA GLU A 38 21.48 10.92 21.32
C GLU A 38 20.86 10.65 19.94
N GLY A 39 19.59 10.26 19.89
CA GLY A 39 18.87 9.86 18.66
C GLY A 39 19.34 8.51 18.13
N ARG A 40 18.74 8.07 17.05
CA ARG A 40 19.09 6.80 16.40
C ARG A 40 19.85 7.10 15.09
N PRO A 41 20.99 6.40 14.84
CA PRO A 41 21.72 6.57 13.58
C PRO A 41 20.87 6.08 12.41
N PRO A 42 20.87 6.77 11.25
CA PRO A 42 20.11 6.33 10.09
C PRO A 42 20.67 5.07 9.42
N PHE A 43 21.92 4.70 9.74
CA PHE A 43 22.57 3.53 9.18
C PHE A 43 23.23 2.64 10.23
N ILE A 44 23.11 1.33 10.01
CA ILE A 44 24.01 0.30 10.55
C ILE A 44 24.88 -0.19 9.40
N VAL A 45 26.19 -0.22 9.64
CA VAL A 45 27.19 -0.77 8.73
C VAL A 45 27.81 -1.97 9.40
N VAL A 46 27.73 -3.13 8.77
CA VAL A 46 28.39 -4.35 9.23
C VAL A 46 29.53 -4.66 8.29
N THR A 47 30.74 -4.85 8.81
CA THR A 47 31.91 -5.16 7.97
C THR A 47 32.56 -6.49 8.33
N ASP A 48 32.80 -7.33 7.35
CA ASP A 48 33.80 -8.41 7.43
C ASP A 48 35.13 -7.84 6.96
N VAL A 49 35.99 -7.55 7.93
CA VAL A 49 37.22 -6.76 7.71
C VAL A 49 38.08 -7.37 6.60
N GLY A 50 38.38 -6.55 5.60
CA GLY A 50 39.17 -6.95 4.44
C GLY A 50 38.39 -7.73 3.38
N ARG A 51 37.02 -7.79 3.43
CA ARG A 51 36.21 -8.58 2.51
C ARG A 51 34.95 -7.87 1.98
N SER A 52 34.09 -7.39 2.88
CA SER A 52 32.81 -6.81 2.48
C SER A 52 32.25 -5.84 3.52
N LEU A 53 31.32 -5.02 3.06
CA LEU A 53 30.48 -4.13 3.86
C LEU A 53 29.01 -4.46 3.58
N GLU A 54 28.19 -4.52 4.61
CA GLU A 54 26.73 -4.60 4.47
C GLU A 54 26.10 -3.35 5.05
N LEU A 55 25.16 -2.74 4.33
CA LEU A 55 24.49 -1.52 4.71
C LEU A 55 23.03 -1.82 5.07
N TYR A 56 22.60 -1.28 6.20
CA TYR A 56 21.21 -1.34 6.64
C TYR A 56 20.77 0.06 7.05
N ALA A 57 19.55 0.48 6.67
CA ALA A 57 19.05 1.83 6.90
C ALA A 57 17.72 1.87 7.63
N GLU A 58 17.56 2.91 8.46
CA GLU A 58 16.32 3.30 9.12
C GLU A 58 16.27 4.83 9.23
N PHE A 59 15.50 5.49 8.34
CA PHE A 59 15.46 6.95 8.23
C PHE A 59 14.41 7.62 9.10
N THR A 60 13.49 6.87 9.72
CA THR A 60 12.51 7.45 10.66
C THR A 60 13.15 7.82 11.99
N ARG A 61 14.37 7.35 12.24
CA ARG A 61 15.15 7.54 13.48
C ARG A 61 14.43 7.11 14.76
N SER A 62 13.42 6.26 14.60
CA SER A 62 12.68 5.68 15.71
C SER A 62 13.42 4.53 16.41
N GLY A 63 14.48 4.03 15.79
CA GLY A 63 15.18 2.79 16.21
C GLY A 63 14.37 1.55 15.84
N GLY A 64 13.47 1.67 14.86
CA GLY A 64 12.70 0.59 14.29
C GLY A 64 13.57 -0.43 13.54
N THR A 65 12.97 -1.17 12.63
CA THR A 65 13.68 -2.21 11.88
C THR A 65 14.62 -1.60 10.86
N TYR A 66 15.91 -1.89 10.97
CA TYR A 66 16.90 -1.58 9.95
C TYR A 66 16.79 -2.56 8.78
N VAL A 67 16.49 -2.03 7.59
CA VAL A 67 16.32 -2.83 6.38
C VAL A 67 17.56 -2.74 5.47
N PRO A 68 17.87 -3.80 4.67
CA PRO A 68 18.97 -3.78 3.71
C PRO A 68 18.92 -2.56 2.78
N TYR A 69 20.03 -1.83 2.61
CA TYR A 69 20.10 -0.60 1.86
C TYR A 69 21.09 -0.67 0.68
N PRO A 70 20.71 -0.24 -0.53
CA PRO A 70 19.43 0.35 -0.94
C PRO A 70 18.30 -0.67 -1.05
N ASP A 71 18.64 -1.91 -1.22
CA ASP A 71 17.74 -3.06 -1.34
C ASP A 71 18.48 -4.35 -0.97
N PRO A 72 17.78 -5.48 -0.73
CA PRO A 72 18.42 -6.75 -0.35
C PRO A 72 19.40 -7.34 -1.38
N GLY A 73 19.28 -6.96 -2.65
CA GLY A 73 20.21 -7.41 -3.71
C GLY A 73 21.53 -6.62 -3.74
N HIS A 74 21.52 -5.38 -3.24
CA HIS A 74 22.63 -4.43 -3.40
C HIS A 74 23.14 -3.84 -2.07
N HIS A 75 22.69 -4.37 -0.93
CA HIS A 75 23.15 -3.90 0.39
C HIS A 75 24.57 -4.36 0.72
N ARG A 76 25.03 -5.44 0.08
CA ARG A 76 26.33 -6.04 0.27
C ARG A 76 27.33 -5.48 -0.75
N ILE A 77 28.36 -4.81 -0.29
CA ILE A 77 29.41 -4.21 -1.07
C ILE A 77 30.68 -5.03 -0.85
N ARG A 78 31.26 -5.59 -1.90
CA ARG A 78 32.54 -6.28 -1.86
C ARG A 78 33.70 -5.29 -2.04
N LEU A 79 34.91 -5.66 -1.64
CA LEU A 79 36.07 -4.79 -1.82
C LEU A 79 36.33 -4.47 -3.28
N GLU A 80 36.09 -5.43 -4.18
CA GLU A 80 36.19 -5.21 -5.63
C GLU A 80 35.17 -4.20 -6.16
N ASP A 81 34.07 -3.94 -5.48
CA ASP A 81 33.05 -2.97 -5.90
C ASP A 81 33.42 -1.53 -5.54
N LEU A 82 34.40 -1.32 -4.68
CA LEU A 82 34.78 0.00 -4.18
C LEU A 82 35.32 0.94 -5.26
N HIS A 83 35.73 0.43 -6.42
CA HIS A 83 36.14 1.25 -7.56
C HIS A 83 34.97 1.87 -8.33
N GLN A 84 33.76 1.39 -8.10
CA GLN A 84 32.54 1.85 -8.80
C GLN A 84 32.13 3.24 -8.28
N PRO A 85 31.91 4.25 -9.16
CA PRO A 85 31.63 5.63 -8.73
C PRO A 85 30.36 5.74 -7.86
N HIS A 86 29.32 4.97 -8.14
CA HIS A 86 28.08 5.01 -7.37
C HIS A 86 28.23 4.42 -5.96
N ILE A 87 29.11 3.42 -5.79
CA ILE A 87 29.44 2.87 -4.47
C ILE A 87 30.24 3.91 -3.66
N GLN A 88 31.24 4.54 -4.29
CA GLN A 88 32.02 5.60 -3.64
C GLN A 88 31.12 6.77 -3.22
N HIS A 89 30.20 7.18 -4.09
CA HIS A 89 29.24 8.23 -3.78
C HIS A 89 28.37 7.84 -2.58
N ARG A 90 27.84 6.61 -2.56
CA ARG A 90 27.03 6.08 -1.46
C ARG A 90 27.80 6.08 -0.14
N LEU A 91 29.02 5.53 -0.13
CA LEU A 91 29.85 5.47 1.07
C LEU A 91 30.26 6.87 1.53
N LYS A 92 30.56 7.81 0.64
CA LYS A 92 30.84 9.20 0.99
C LYS A 92 29.67 9.81 1.73
N HIS A 93 28.45 9.75 1.16
CA HIS A 93 27.26 10.37 1.77
C HIS A 93 26.84 9.70 3.08
N LEU A 94 27.07 8.39 3.22
CA LEU A 94 26.82 7.68 4.47
C LEU A 94 27.52 8.33 5.67
N TRP A 95 28.72 8.92 5.45
CA TRP A 95 29.50 9.59 6.49
C TRP A 95 29.35 11.10 6.55
N THR A 96 29.08 11.74 5.41
CA THR A 96 29.06 13.20 5.31
C THR A 96 27.64 13.79 5.35
N ASP A 97 26.66 13.09 4.80
CA ASP A 97 25.28 13.52 4.70
C ASP A 97 24.36 12.29 4.51
N PRO A 98 24.11 11.50 5.57
CA PRO A 98 23.32 10.30 5.45
C PRO A 98 21.86 10.56 5.05
N ASP A 99 21.32 11.76 5.34
CA ASP A 99 19.95 12.13 4.96
C ASP A 99 19.79 12.38 3.44
N ALA A 100 20.90 12.62 2.71
CA ALA A 100 20.89 12.65 1.26
C ALA A 100 20.66 11.27 0.62
N LEU A 101 20.87 10.21 1.39
CA LEU A 101 20.63 8.83 0.99
C LEU A 101 19.21 8.35 1.31
N ASP A 102 18.36 9.19 1.90
CA ASP A 102 16.98 8.85 2.20
C ASP A 102 16.19 8.61 0.91
N THR A 103 15.84 7.36 0.68
CA THR A 103 15.08 6.92 -0.49
C THR A 103 13.64 7.44 -0.51
N SER A 104 13.11 7.97 0.59
CA SER A 104 11.74 8.49 0.64
C SER A 104 11.53 9.69 -0.28
N LYS A 105 12.54 10.56 -0.40
CA LYS A 105 12.51 11.70 -1.32
C LYS A 105 12.53 11.25 -2.78
N GLN A 106 13.35 10.24 -3.10
CA GLN A 106 13.42 9.64 -4.42
C GLN A 106 12.10 8.92 -4.73
N ALA A 107 11.57 8.16 -3.79
CA ALA A 107 10.27 7.51 -3.89
C ALA A 107 9.14 8.51 -4.21
N ALA A 108 9.11 9.64 -3.51
CA ALA A 108 8.13 10.70 -3.75
C ALA A 108 8.26 11.33 -5.16
N GLN A 109 9.50 11.45 -5.69
CA GLN A 109 9.71 11.96 -7.05
C GLN A 109 9.25 10.95 -8.09
N VAL A 110 9.68 9.69 -7.99
CA VAL A 110 9.26 8.59 -8.89
C VAL A 110 7.73 8.48 -8.88
N THR A 111 7.12 8.50 -7.71
CA THR A 111 5.66 8.42 -7.56
C THR A 111 4.95 9.58 -8.28
N ARG A 112 5.46 10.82 -8.19
CA ARG A 112 4.88 11.98 -8.90
C ARG A 112 5.00 11.84 -10.42
N ASP A 113 6.15 11.39 -10.92
CA ASP A 113 6.40 11.26 -12.35
C ASP A 113 5.52 10.16 -12.97
N VAL A 114 5.41 9.01 -12.30
CA VAL A 114 4.49 7.93 -12.70
C VAL A 114 3.04 8.42 -12.66
N SER A 115 2.62 9.11 -11.58
CA SER A 115 1.25 9.67 -11.46
C SER A 115 0.89 10.56 -12.62
N ARG A 116 1.80 11.42 -13.06
CA ARG A 116 1.55 12.34 -14.16
C ARG A 116 1.30 11.58 -15.46
N LYS A 117 2.15 10.62 -15.81
CA LYS A 117 2.05 9.83 -17.05
C LYS A 117 0.77 9.01 -17.10
N LEU A 118 0.41 8.38 -16.00
CA LEU A 118 -0.83 7.61 -15.91
C LEU A 118 -2.07 8.50 -15.94
N ALA A 119 -2.01 9.72 -15.40
CA ALA A 119 -3.08 10.70 -15.52
C ALA A 119 -3.26 11.22 -16.96
N GLU A 120 -2.15 11.39 -17.70
CA GLU A 120 -2.19 11.73 -19.14
C GLU A 120 -2.83 10.59 -19.94
N LEU A 121 -2.46 9.34 -19.68
CA LEU A 121 -3.06 8.17 -20.31
C LEU A 121 -4.56 8.07 -19.99
N ALA A 122 -4.94 8.18 -18.70
CA ALA A 122 -6.35 8.14 -18.30
C ALA A 122 -7.19 9.18 -19.06
N LYS A 123 -6.69 10.44 -19.10
CA LYS A 123 -7.36 11.53 -19.81
C LYS A 123 -7.48 11.26 -21.32
N SER A 124 -6.45 10.68 -21.95
CA SER A 124 -6.48 10.32 -23.37
C SER A 124 -7.55 9.26 -23.64
N LEU A 125 -7.64 8.22 -22.80
CA LEU A 125 -8.64 7.15 -22.95
C LEU A 125 -10.09 7.65 -22.73
N GLU A 126 -10.29 8.58 -21.80
CA GLU A 126 -11.58 9.22 -21.58
C GLU A 126 -12.00 10.09 -22.76
N GLN A 127 -11.05 10.77 -23.42
CA GLN A 127 -11.27 11.51 -24.65
C GLN A 127 -11.65 10.60 -25.83
N ASP A 128 -11.16 9.36 -25.83
CA ASP A 128 -11.54 8.31 -26.81
C ASP A 128 -12.90 7.66 -26.46
N ASN A 129 -13.66 8.25 -25.52
CA ASN A 129 -14.97 7.81 -25.04
C ASN A 129 -14.99 6.47 -24.30
N HIS A 130 -13.89 6.02 -23.72
CA HIS A 130 -13.91 4.89 -22.82
C HIS A 130 -14.54 5.26 -21.47
N PRO A 131 -15.44 4.42 -20.92
CA PRO A 131 -16.02 4.66 -19.59
C PRO A 131 -14.94 4.78 -18.53
N VAL A 132 -15.05 5.77 -17.65
CA VAL A 132 -14.07 6.04 -16.58
C VAL A 132 -13.81 4.80 -15.71
N GLU A 133 -14.84 3.97 -15.49
CA GLU A 133 -14.72 2.68 -14.79
C GLU A 133 -13.79 1.68 -15.48
N GLN A 134 -13.98 1.53 -16.79
CA GLN A 134 -13.16 0.64 -17.62
C GLN A 134 -11.71 1.10 -17.59
N VAL A 135 -11.46 2.41 -17.74
CA VAL A 135 -10.13 3.02 -17.67
C VAL A 135 -9.47 2.76 -16.32
N ALA A 136 -10.20 2.97 -15.23
CA ALA A 136 -9.68 2.73 -13.89
C ALA A 136 -9.31 1.26 -13.66
N HIS A 137 -10.17 0.32 -14.08
CA HIS A 137 -9.89 -1.13 -13.97
C HIS A 137 -8.72 -1.58 -14.84
N PHE A 138 -8.61 -1.02 -16.04
CA PHE A 138 -7.50 -1.28 -16.93
C PHE A 138 -6.16 -0.80 -16.33
N LEU A 139 -6.10 0.47 -15.93
CA LEU A 139 -4.89 1.05 -15.33
C LEU A 139 -4.47 0.31 -14.06
N LYS A 140 -5.41 -0.08 -13.21
CA LYS A 140 -5.16 -0.85 -12.01
C LYS A 140 -4.40 -2.16 -12.30
N ARG A 141 -4.79 -2.89 -13.35
CA ARG A 141 -4.10 -4.11 -13.79
C ARG A 141 -2.71 -3.83 -14.33
N CYS A 142 -2.57 -2.78 -15.16
CA CYS A 142 -1.27 -2.36 -15.66
C CYS A 142 -0.30 -2.03 -14.51
N LEU A 143 -0.77 -1.26 -13.53
CA LEU A 143 0.01 -0.84 -12.37
C LEU A 143 0.50 -2.04 -11.54
N PHE A 144 -0.42 -2.97 -11.25
CA PHE A 144 -0.05 -4.17 -10.51
C PHE A 144 0.93 -5.05 -11.31
N THR A 145 0.79 -5.12 -12.63
CA THR A 145 1.71 -5.89 -13.48
C THR A 145 3.11 -5.28 -13.50
N MET A 146 3.22 -3.94 -13.56
CA MET A 146 4.50 -3.22 -13.44
C MET A 146 5.16 -3.47 -12.08
N PHE A 147 4.38 -3.40 -11.01
CA PHE A 147 4.85 -3.72 -9.67
C PHE A 147 5.32 -5.18 -9.56
N ALA A 148 4.53 -6.13 -10.07
CA ALA A 148 4.85 -7.55 -10.03
C ALA A 148 6.16 -7.89 -10.78
N GLU A 149 6.48 -7.13 -11.84
CA GLU A 149 7.75 -7.24 -12.57
C GLU A 149 8.94 -6.86 -11.69
N ASP A 150 8.86 -5.72 -11.02
CA ASP A 150 9.98 -5.17 -10.24
C ASP A 150 10.25 -5.91 -8.92
N VAL A 151 9.27 -6.68 -8.43
CA VAL A 151 9.44 -7.54 -7.24
C VAL A 151 9.63 -9.02 -7.57
N ASP A 152 9.99 -9.34 -8.82
CA ASP A 152 10.26 -10.71 -9.32
C ASP A 152 9.08 -11.70 -9.23
N LEU A 153 7.84 -11.22 -9.10
CA LEU A 153 6.65 -12.07 -9.20
C LEU A 153 6.36 -12.50 -10.65
N ILE A 154 6.74 -11.66 -11.61
CA ILE A 154 6.89 -12.02 -13.02
C ILE A 154 8.34 -11.71 -13.45
N PRO A 155 8.86 -12.28 -14.56
CA PRO A 155 10.25 -12.08 -14.94
C PRO A 155 10.60 -10.60 -15.11
N TYR A 156 11.68 -10.17 -14.48
CA TYR A 156 12.16 -8.80 -14.55
C TYR A 156 12.38 -8.34 -16.00
N GLY A 157 11.89 -7.14 -16.35
CA GLY A 157 11.97 -6.55 -17.68
C GLY A 157 11.07 -7.19 -18.74
N SER A 158 10.27 -8.21 -18.41
CA SER A 158 9.45 -8.95 -19.38
C SER A 158 8.21 -8.19 -19.81
N PHE A 159 7.52 -7.52 -18.88
CA PHE A 159 6.35 -6.71 -19.17
C PHE A 159 6.74 -5.42 -19.90
N THR A 160 7.78 -4.76 -19.42
CA THR A 160 8.35 -3.57 -20.09
C THR A 160 8.75 -3.89 -21.52
N SER A 161 9.47 -5.00 -21.75
CA SER A 161 9.85 -5.45 -23.11
C SER A 161 8.65 -5.82 -23.98
N LEU A 162 7.58 -6.38 -23.37
CA LEU A 162 6.33 -6.65 -24.07
C LEU A 162 5.67 -5.34 -24.54
N LEU A 163 5.57 -4.35 -23.66
CA LEU A 163 5.00 -3.03 -24.01
C LEU A 163 5.80 -2.34 -25.11
N GLU A 164 7.14 -2.39 -25.08
CA GLU A 164 8.01 -1.83 -26.11
C GLU A 164 7.76 -2.47 -27.49
N LYS A 165 7.57 -3.78 -27.55
CA LYS A 165 7.20 -4.47 -28.80
C LYS A 165 5.82 -4.08 -29.26
N LEU A 166 4.85 -4.02 -28.36
CA LEU A 166 3.46 -3.68 -28.68
C LEU A 166 3.31 -2.21 -29.11
N GLN A 167 4.23 -1.32 -28.75
CA GLN A 167 4.23 0.05 -29.22
C GLN A 167 4.39 0.13 -30.75
N THR A 168 5.07 -0.84 -31.37
CA THR A 168 5.23 -0.94 -32.83
C THR A 168 4.15 -1.79 -33.50
N MET A 169 3.35 -2.53 -32.73
CA MET A 169 2.30 -3.47 -33.19
C MET A 169 1.05 -3.29 -32.32
N SER A 170 0.55 -2.05 -32.26
CA SER A 170 -0.51 -1.67 -31.30
C SER A 170 -1.82 -2.43 -31.49
N GLU A 171 -2.11 -2.94 -32.68
CA GLU A 171 -3.27 -3.76 -32.98
C GLU A 171 -3.32 -5.07 -32.18
N HIS A 172 -2.17 -5.58 -31.75
CA HIS A 172 -2.08 -6.81 -30.94
C HIS A 172 -2.14 -6.56 -29.44
N PHE A 173 -2.18 -5.30 -28.99
CA PHE A 173 -2.12 -4.93 -27.58
C PHE A 173 -3.26 -5.57 -26.75
N PRO A 174 -4.55 -5.52 -27.17
CA PRO A 174 -5.63 -6.09 -26.36
C PRO A 174 -5.50 -7.59 -26.15
N ASP A 175 -5.11 -8.34 -27.20
CA ASP A 175 -4.99 -9.79 -27.13
C ASP A 175 -3.78 -10.21 -26.29
N ALA A 176 -2.66 -9.49 -26.42
CA ALA A 176 -1.46 -9.72 -25.59
C ALA A 176 -1.75 -9.50 -24.10
N MET A 177 -2.45 -8.40 -23.78
CA MET A 177 -2.83 -8.09 -22.39
C MET A 177 -3.83 -9.10 -21.83
N ARG A 178 -4.79 -9.53 -22.63
CA ARG A 178 -5.75 -10.57 -22.23
C ARG A 178 -5.03 -11.87 -21.86
N ASN A 179 -4.18 -12.36 -22.74
CA ASN A 179 -3.43 -13.60 -22.51
C ASN A 179 -2.55 -13.53 -21.25
N LEU A 180 -1.84 -12.41 -21.05
CA LEU A 180 -1.01 -12.20 -19.87
C LEU A 180 -1.85 -12.23 -18.59
N TRP A 181 -2.93 -11.45 -18.54
CA TRP A 181 -3.76 -11.34 -17.33
C TRP A 181 -4.58 -12.60 -17.06
N GLU A 182 -5.02 -13.36 -18.07
CA GLU A 182 -5.61 -14.69 -17.90
C GLU A 182 -4.61 -15.65 -17.27
N THR A 183 -3.35 -15.64 -17.73
CA THR A 183 -2.30 -16.45 -17.15
C THR A 183 -1.97 -16.03 -15.72
N MET A 184 -1.94 -14.73 -15.42
CA MET A 184 -1.78 -14.23 -14.05
C MET A 184 -2.95 -14.65 -13.15
N ASN A 185 -4.18 -14.67 -13.65
CA ASN A 185 -5.35 -15.09 -12.89
C ASN A 185 -5.33 -16.59 -12.53
N SER A 186 -5.02 -17.44 -13.49
CA SER A 186 -5.08 -18.90 -13.33
C SER A 186 -3.77 -19.53 -12.88
N GLY A 187 -2.66 -18.84 -13.04
CA GLY A 187 -1.31 -19.41 -13.01
C GLY A 187 -1.04 -20.26 -14.26
N GLY A 188 0.20 -20.45 -14.62
CA GLY A 188 0.55 -21.27 -15.75
C GLY A 188 1.71 -20.73 -16.59
N TYR A 189 1.91 -21.37 -17.76
CA TYR A 189 2.98 -20.97 -18.67
C TYR A 189 2.54 -19.82 -19.56
N GLU A 190 3.28 -18.71 -19.50
CA GLU A 190 3.07 -17.55 -20.35
C GLU A 190 4.05 -17.62 -21.53
N GLY A 191 3.50 -17.65 -22.77
CA GLY A 191 4.28 -17.93 -23.98
C GLY A 191 5.20 -16.80 -24.39
N GLN A 192 4.85 -15.55 -24.16
CA GLN A 192 5.65 -14.38 -24.56
C GLN A 192 6.84 -14.16 -23.62
N MET A 193 6.68 -14.50 -22.35
CA MET A 193 7.71 -14.43 -21.32
C MET A 193 8.51 -15.74 -21.20
N MET A 194 8.06 -16.81 -21.86
CA MET A 194 8.64 -18.17 -21.81
C MET A 194 8.87 -18.67 -20.39
N LYS A 195 7.96 -18.35 -19.46
CA LYS A 195 8.08 -18.71 -18.04
C LYS A 195 6.73 -19.07 -17.44
N LYS A 196 6.77 -19.93 -16.42
CA LYS A 196 5.60 -20.22 -15.60
C LYS A 196 5.38 -19.05 -14.63
N LEU A 197 4.20 -18.45 -14.70
CA LEU A 197 3.76 -17.39 -13.77
C LEU A 197 3.01 -18.02 -12.59
N PRO A 198 3.15 -17.43 -11.39
CA PRO A 198 2.35 -17.83 -10.24
C PRO A 198 0.88 -17.43 -10.43
N ARG A 199 0.01 -18.07 -9.68
CA ARG A 199 -1.40 -17.71 -9.62
C ARG A 199 -1.58 -16.50 -8.70
N PHE A 200 -2.11 -15.39 -9.23
CA PHE A 200 -2.35 -14.18 -8.42
C PHE A 200 -3.71 -14.21 -7.73
N ASN A 201 -4.80 -14.51 -8.45
CA ASN A 201 -6.17 -14.51 -7.90
C ASN A 201 -6.59 -13.16 -7.26
N GLY A 202 -7.50 -13.16 -6.29
CA GLY A 202 -7.91 -11.96 -5.54
C GLY A 202 -8.83 -11.00 -6.30
N GLY A 203 -9.53 -11.46 -7.35
CA GLY A 203 -10.50 -10.65 -8.11
C GLY A 203 -9.91 -9.65 -9.10
N LEU A 204 -8.63 -9.25 -8.98
CA LEU A 204 -7.99 -8.25 -9.84
C LEU A 204 -8.02 -8.61 -11.33
N PHE A 205 -7.78 -9.89 -11.64
CA PHE A 205 -7.72 -10.43 -13.00
C PHE A 205 -8.94 -11.28 -13.37
N LYS A 206 -10.07 -11.16 -12.65
CA LYS A 206 -11.26 -11.98 -12.89
C LYS A 206 -12.02 -11.54 -14.14
N ASP A 207 -12.31 -10.25 -14.28
CA ASP A 207 -13.07 -9.69 -15.39
C ASP A 207 -12.12 -8.90 -16.28
N ILE A 208 -11.48 -9.59 -17.22
CA ILE A 208 -10.43 -9.05 -18.07
C ILE A 208 -11.06 -8.37 -19.29
N ASP A 209 -10.94 -7.05 -19.36
CA ASP A 209 -11.40 -6.23 -20.48
C ASP A 209 -10.27 -5.24 -20.86
N PRO A 210 -9.33 -5.67 -21.73
CA PRO A 210 -8.24 -4.80 -22.18
C PRO A 210 -8.77 -3.72 -23.12
N ILE A 211 -8.30 -2.49 -22.92
CA ILE A 211 -8.58 -1.36 -23.81
C ILE A 211 -7.59 -1.39 -24.97
N ALA A 212 -8.04 -1.13 -26.19
CA ALA A 212 -7.17 -0.92 -27.33
C ALA A 212 -6.43 0.41 -27.18
N LEU A 213 -5.10 0.38 -27.31
CA LEU A 213 -4.25 1.56 -27.20
C LEU A 213 -3.56 1.85 -28.53
N ASN A 214 -3.36 3.11 -28.83
CA ASN A 214 -2.48 3.54 -29.90
C ASN A 214 -1.00 3.58 -29.44
N ALA A 215 -0.07 3.79 -30.38
CA ALA A 215 1.36 3.78 -30.10
C ALA A 215 1.81 4.83 -29.07
N ASP A 216 1.19 6.02 -29.06
CA ASP A 216 1.50 7.09 -28.11
C ASP A 216 1.02 6.72 -26.70
N GLN A 217 -0.17 6.18 -26.57
CA GLN A 217 -0.73 5.68 -25.31
C GLN A 217 0.09 4.53 -24.72
N ILE A 218 0.54 3.59 -25.58
CA ILE A 218 1.46 2.53 -25.15
C ILE A 218 2.80 3.12 -24.70
N GLY A 219 3.28 4.18 -25.39
CA GLY A 219 4.48 4.92 -25.00
C GLY A 219 4.42 5.46 -23.58
N LEU A 220 3.26 6.00 -23.13
CA LEU A 220 3.04 6.44 -21.76
C LEU A 220 3.13 5.27 -20.74
N LEU A 221 2.61 4.08 -21.12
CA LEU A 221 2.76 2.88 -20.30
C LEU A 221 4.22 2.40 -20.23
N VAL A 222 4.95 2.41 -21.33
CA VAL A 222 6.37 2.06 -21.37
C VAL A 222 7.17 2.97 -20.44
N GLU A 223 6.92 4.27 -20.50
CA GLU A 223 7.60 5.22 -19.63
C GLU A 223 7.23 5.03 -18.14
N ALA A 224 6.01 4.65 -17.83
CA ALA A 224 5.59 4.32 -16.47
C ALA A 224 6.21 2.99 -16.00
N ALA A 225 6.29 1.98 -16.88
CA ALA A 225 6.88 0.67 -16.57
C ALA A 225 8.40 0.72 -16.33
N ARG A 226 9.10 1.68 -16.93
CA ARG A 226 10.55 1.89 -16.71
C ARG A 226 10.88 2.52 -15.34
N ALA A 227 9.87 2.98 -14.58
CA ALA A 227 10.08 3.47 -13.24
C ALA A 227 10.36 2.30 -12.29
N ASP A 228 11.10 2.55 -11.20
CA ASP A 228 11.35 1.53 -10.18
C ASP A 228 10.15 1.43 -9.22
N TRP A 229 9.28 0.47 -9.45
CA TRP A 229 8.03 0.26 -8.69
C TRP A 229 8.25 -0.22 -7.27
N ARG A 230 9.46 -0.66 -6.92
CA ARG A 230 9.82 -0.99 -5.52
C ARG A 230 9.77 0.24 -4.61
N PHE A 231 9.95 1.44 -5.21
CA PHE A 231 9.91 2.74 -4.51
C PHE A 231 8.63 3.54 -4.79
N VAL A 232 7.76 3.10 -5.68
CA VAL A 232 6.46 3.78 -5.90
C VAL A 232 5.59 3.60 -4.67
N GLU A 233 5.12 4.71 -4.10
CA GLU A 233 4.20 4.67 -2.95
C GLU A 233 2.82 4.18 -3.38
N PRO A 234 2.25 3.14 -2.75
CA PRO A 234 0.94 2.59 -3.12
C PRO A 234 -0.20 3.61 -3.09
N ALA A 235 -0.09 4.65 -2.30
CA ALA A 235 -1.03 5.77 -2.26
C ALA A 235 -1.24 6.48 -3.61
N ILE A 236 -0.34 6.29 -4.59
CA ILE A 236 -0.50 6.79 -5.98
C ILE A 236 -1.82 6.32 -6.59
N PHE A 237 -2.25 5.10 -6.28
CA PHE A 237 -3.50 4.53 -6.81
C PHE A 237 -4.72 5.38 -6.39
N GLY A 238 -4.71 5.91 -5.17
CA GLY A 238 -5.74 6.83 -4.69
C GLY A 238 -5.72 8.17 -5.44
N THR A 239 -4.55 8.73 -5.68
CA THR A 239 -4.39 9.96 -6.43
C THR A 239 -4.86 9.82 -7.88
N LEU A 240 -4.62 8.67 -8.50
CA LEU A 240 -5.12 8.37 -9.85
C LEU A 240 -6.64 8.30 -9.90
N LEU A 241 -7.24 7.65 -8.89
CA LEU A 241 -8.69 7.59 -8.78
C LEU A 241 -9.31 8.98 -8.62
N GLU A 242 -8.74 9.82 -7.76
CA GLU A 242 -9.25 11.19 -7.55
C GLU A 242 -9.17 12.05 -8.81
N ARG A 243 -8.14 11.87 -9.63
CA ARG A 243 -7.99 12.60 -10.89
C ARG A 243 -8.97 12.13 -11.95
N ALA A 244 -9.36 10.86 -11.91
CA ALA A 244 -10.39 10.30 -12.78
C ALA A 244 -11.82 10.74 -12.40
N LEU A 245 -12.04 11.28 -11.19
CA LEU A 245 -13.32 11.90 -10.80
C LEU A 245 -13.39 13.34 -11.30
N ASP A 246 -14.54 13.76 -11.80
CA ASP A 246 -14.81 15.18 -12.11
C ASP A 246 -14.48 16.04 -10.87
N PRO A 247 -13.74 17.15 -11.01
CA PRO A 247 -13.45 18.05 -9.89
C PRO A 247 -14.68 18.49 -9.09
N ARG A 248 -15.85 18.54 -9.73
CA ARG A 248 -17.12 18.89 -9.11
C ARG A 248 -17.71 17.74 -8.30
N GLU A 249 -17.61 16.51 -8.81
CA GLU A 249 -17.98 15.31 -8.05
C GLU A 249 -17.12 15.16 -6.79
N ARG A 250 -15.80 15.36 -6.91
CA ARG A 250 -14.88 15.37 -5.78
C ARG A 250 -15.27 16.38 -4.72
N HIS A 251 -15.59 17.60 -5.13
CA HIS A 251 -16.00 18.67 -4.21
C HIS A 251 -17.35 18.37 -3.56
N LYS A 252 -18.28 17.77 -4.30
CA LYS A 252 -19.61 17.37 -3.79
C LYS A 252 -19.50 16.24 -2.77
N LEU A 253 -18.63 15.27 -3.01
CA LEU A 253 -18.45 14.10 -2.14
C LEU A 253 -17.48 14.38 -0.98
N GLY A 254 -16.77 15.52 -0.97
CA GLY A 254 -15.71 15.80 0.01
C GLY A 254 -14.54 14.80 -0.06
N ALA A 255 -14.43 14.08 -1.18
CA ALA A 255 -13.40 13.07 -1.41
C ALA A 255 -12.06 13.77 -1.71
N HIS A 256 -11.26 13.97 -0.68
CA HIS A 256 -9.91 14.52 -0.79
C HIS A 256 -8.90 13.47 -0.33
N TYR A 257 -7.91 13.21 -1.18
CA TYR A 257 -6.76 12.40 -0.77
C TYR A 257 -6.06 13.06 0.43
N THR A 258 -5.88 12.29 1.49
CA THR A 258 -5.18 12.75 2.68
C THR A 258 -3.68 12.47 2.52
N PRO A 259 -2.82 13.51 2.43
CA PRO A 259 -1.39 13.32 2.33
C PRO A 259 -0.83 12.50 3.51
N ARG A 260 0.17 11.66 3.24
CA ARG A 260 0.78 10.73 4.21
C ARG A 260 1.14 11.42 5.54
N ALA A 261 1.73 12.61 5.51
CA ALA A 261 2.09 13.34 6.72
C ALA A 261 0.90 13.66 7.66
N TYR A 262 -0.31 13.81 7.11
CA TYR A 262 -1.52 13.98 7.92
C TYR A 262 -2.07 12.64 8.41
N VAL A 263 -1.96 11.60 7.60
CA VAL A 263 -2.33 10.23 8.01
C VAL A 263 -1.48 9.80 9.20
N GLU A 264 -0.17 9.99 9.14
CA GLU A 264 0.76 9.67 10.23
C GLU A 264 0.46 10.42 11.53
N ARG A 265 0.01 11.69 11.44
CA ARG A 265 -0.41 12.46 12.64
C ARG A 265 -1.59 11.85 13.38
N LEU A 266 -2.40 11.03 12.73
CA LEU A 266 -3.52 10.32 13.35
C LEU A 266 -3.14 8.88 13.71
N VAL A 267 -2.49 8.16 12.79
CA VAL A 267 -2.14 6.75 12.99
C VAL A 267 -1.11 6.57 14.11
N MET A 268 -0.10 7.46 14.19
CA MET A 268 0.95 7.34 15.22
C MET A 268 0.36 7.40 16.64
N PRO A 269 -0.31 8.48 17.08
CA PRO A 269 -0.80 8.57 18.46
C PRO A 269 -1.96 7.64 18.78
N THR A 270 -2.75 7.24 17.77
CA THR A 270 -3.94 6.40 17.98
C THR A 270 -3.60 4.92 18.04
N LEU A 271 -2.74 4.44 17.18
CA LEU A 271 -2.44 3.02 17.00
C LEU A 271 -1.01 2.66 17.45
N ILE A 272 -0.02 3.40 16.94
CA ILE A 272 1.36 2.97 17.06
C ILE A 272 1.96 3.27 18.43
N ASP A 273 1.76 4.50 18.95
CA ASP A 273 2.33 4.88 20.25
C ASP A 273 1.81 4.01 21.42
N PRO A 274 0.51 3.68 21.51
CA PRO A 274 0.02 2.74 22.52
C PRO A 274 0.67 1.36 22.43
N LEU A 275 0.78 0.80 21.22
CA LEU A 275 1.42 -0.51 21.01
C LEU A 275 2.92 -0.48 21.30
N ARG A 276 3.61 0.64 21.02
CA ARG A 276 5.02 0.83 21.37
C ARG A 276 5.24 0.93 22.87
N GLN A 277 4.38 1.60 23.61
CA GLN A 277 4.44 1.65 25.06
C GLN A 277 4.26 0.25 25.68
N GLU A 278 3.33 -0.52 25.15
CA GLU A 278 3.15 -1.91 25.56
C GLU A 278 4.38 -2.76 25.20
N TRP A 279 4.92 -2.59 24.00
CA TRP A 279 6.15 -3.24 23.57
C TRP A 279 7.33 -2.97 24.52
N GLN A 280 7.53 -1.72 24.95
CA GLN A 280 8.54 -1.37 25.93
C GLN A 280 8.32 -2.10 27.25
N THR A 281 7.08 -2.24 27.70
CA THR A 281 6.75 -3.01 28.91
C THR A 281 7.11 -4.49 28.76
N VAL A 282 6.82 -5.07 27.61
CA VAL A 282 7.16 -6.48 27.30
C VAL A 282 8.68 -6.68 27.23
N GLN A 283 9.42 -5.74 26.66
CA GLN A 283 10.89 -5.79 26.63
C GLN A 283 11.48 -5.80 28.03
N VAL A 284 11.02 -4.90 28.92
CA VAL A 284 11.47 -4.85 30.33
C VAL A 284 11.13 -6.16 31.06
N ALA A 285 9.94 -6.71 30.84
CA ALA A 285 9.56 -8.00 31.43
C ALA A 285 10.44 -9.15 30.92
N ALA A 286 10.72 -9.18 29.62
CA ALA A 286 11.60 -10.19 29.03
C ALA A 286 13.03 -10.10 29.59
N GLU A 287 13.59 -8.89 29.71
CA GLU A 287 14.90 -8.68 30.34
C GLU A 287 14.92 -9.17 31.80
N ALA A 288 13.87 -8.87 32.58
CA ALA A 288 13.78 -9.35 33.98
C ALA A 288 13.78 -10.89 34.10
N TRP A 289 13.14 -11.57 33.11
CA TRP A 289 13.18 -13.03 33.05
C TRP A 289 14.57 -13.57 32.66
N LEU A 290 15.25 -12.90 31.73
CA LEU A 290 16.60 -13.26 31.31
C LEU A 290 17.61 -13.11 32.47
N GLN A 291 17.51 -12.05 33.28
CA GLN A 291 18.30 -11.85 34.46
C GLN A 291 18.11 -12.96 35.54
N GLN A 292 16.93 -13.63 35.52
CA GLN A 292 16.60 -14.76 36.36
C GLN A 292 16.98 -16.12 35.76
N ASP A 293 17.66 -16.13 34.59
CA ASP A 293 18.03 -17.34 33.84
C ASP A 293 16.77 -18.15 33.38
N LYS A 294 15.71 -17.44 32.96
CA LYS A 294 14.45 -18.02 32.53
C LYS A 294 14.09 -17.61 31.08
N PRO A 295 14.88 -17.99 30.06
CA PRO A 295 14.68 -17.57 28.68
C PRO A 295 13.31 -18.02 28.10
N ASP A 296 12.80 -19.19 28.50
CA ASP A 296 11.50 -19.68 28.03
C ASP A 296 10.35 -18.75 28.44
N LYS A 297 10.43 -18.11 29.62
CA LYS A 297 9.43 -17.14 30.06
C LYS A 297 9.54 -15.83 29.28
N ALA A 298 10.77 -15.39 29.01
CA ALA A 298 10.99 -14.22 28.16
C ALA A 298 10.42 -14.45 26.75
N LEU A 299 10.71 -15.60 26.14
CA LEU A 299 10.15 -15.96 24.82
C LEU A 299 8.61 -16.00 24.84
N LYS A 300 8.00 -16.54 25.89
CA LYS A 300 6.54 -16.58 26.03
C LYS A 300 5.93 -15.18 26.04
N GLU A 301 6.50 -14.20 26.75
CA GLU A 301 6.03 -12.80 26.75
C GLU A 301 6.12 -12.21 25.34
N LEU A 302 7.24 -12.42 24.65
CA LEU A 302 7.44 -11.92 23.30
C LEU A 302 6.45 -12.54 22.29
N HIS A 303 6.23 -13.86 22.35
CA HIS A 303 5.25 -14.55 21.51
C HIS A 303 3.83 -14.08 21.79
N THR A 304 3.48 -13.82 23.05
CA THR A 304 2.16 -13.30 23.43
C THR A 304 1.92 -11.92 22.80
N PHE A 305 2.92 -11.05 22.84
CA PHE A 305 2.82 -9.73 22.22
C PHE A 305 2.81 -9.82 20.69
N HIS A 306 3.63 -10.68 20.08
CA HIS A 306 3.60 -10.94 18.65
C HIS A 306 2.22 -11.43 18.20
N HIS A 307 1.63 -12.38 18.92
CA HIS A 307 0.29 -12.88 18.67
C HIS A 307 -0.77 -11.75 18.75
N LYS A 308 -0.63 -10.85 19.73
CA LYS A 308 -1.49 -9.67 19.84
C LYS A 308 -1.36 -8.78 18.60
N LEU A 309 -0.15 -8.44 18.16
CA LEU A 309 0.07 -7.63 16.96
C LEU A 309 -0.59 -8.25 15.72
N CYS A 310 -0.40 -9.56 15.54
CA CYS A 310 -0.96 -10.29 14.41
C CYS A 310 -2.48 -10.40 14.43
N ASN A 311 -3.14 -10.15 15.57
CA ASN A 311 -4.60 -10.15 15.70
C ASN A 311 -5.19 -8.75 15.86
N THR A 312 -4.37 -7.71 15.85
CA THR A 312 -4.83 -6.32 15.98
C THR A 312 -5.62 -5.91 14.74
N ARG A 313 -6.88 -5.52 14.92
CA ARG A 313 -7.81 -5.13 13.87
C ARG A 313 -7.93 -3.61 13.81
N VAL A 314 -7.74 -3.05 12.62
CA VAL A 314 -7.81 -1.61 12.34
C VAL A 314 -8.92 -1.34 11.34
N LEU A 315 -9.84 -0.44 11.66
CA LEU A 315 -10.96 -0.07 10.80
C LEU A 315 -10.85 1.39 10.33
N ASP A 316 -11.05 1.59 9.03
CA ASP A 316 -11.36 2.91 8.47
C ASP A 316 -12.78 2.86 7.85
N PRO A 317 -13.78 3.53 8.47
CA PRO A 317 -15.17 3.47 8.02
C PRO A 317 -15.48 4.33 6.79
N ALA A 318 -14.49 5.03 6.24
CA ALA A 318 -14.56 5.81 5.00
C ALA A 318 -13.21 5.75 4.29
N CYS A 319 -12.75 4.52 4.00
CA CYS A 319 -11.35 4.26 3.70
C CYS A 319 -10.84 4.84 2.38
N GLY A 320 -11.74 5.27 1.48
CA GLY A 320 -11.33 5.73 0.16
C GLY A 320 -10.48 4.68 -0.55
N SER A 321 -9.29 5.07 -0.97
CA SER A 321 -8.28 4.17 -1.57
C SER A 321 -7.40 3.45 -0.55
N GLY A 322 -7.76 3.41 0.73
CA GLY A 322 -7.06 2.64 1.76
C GLY A 322 -5.80 3.29 2.34
N ASN A 323 -5.60 4.59 2.19
CA ASN A 323 -4.37 5.25 2.61
C ASN A 323 -4.08 5.15 4.12
N PHE A 324 -5.10 5.32 4.99
CA PHE A 324 -4.94 5.14 6.44
C PHE A 324 -4.59 3.70 6.80
N LEU A 325 -5.26 2.75 6.17
CA LEU A 325 -5.03 1.32 6.40
C LEU A 325 -3.63 0.89 5.93
N TYR A 326 -3.18 1.41 4.77
CA TYR A 326 -1.83 1.14 4.27
C TYR A 326 -0.74 1.67 5.21
N VAL A 327 -0.86 2.91 5.69
CA VAL A 327 0.11 3.50 6.62
C VAL A 327 0.11 2.75 7.95
N ALA A 328 -1.06 2.35 8.44
CA ALA A 328 -1.19 1.52 9.65
C ALA A 328 -0.52 0.15 9.46
N LEU A 329 -0.75 -0.52 8.33
CA LEU A 329 -0.09 -1.79 7.98
C LEU A 329 1.43 -1.65 7.97
N GLU A 330 1.97 -0.62 7.31
CA GLU A 330 3.41 -0.40 7.24
C GLU A 330 4.04 -0.24 8.63
N HIS A 331 3.44 0.57 9.50
CA HIS A 331 3.97 0.78 10.86
C HIS A 331 3.83 -0.46 11.75
N LEU A 332 2.72 -1.20 11.64
CA LEU A 332 2.56 -2.47 12.36
C LEU A 332 3.56 -3.53 11.89
N LYS A 333 3.83 -3.61 10.59
CA LYS A 333 4.87 -4.50 10.05
C LYS A 333 6.27 -4.15 10.56
N ARG A 334 6.57 -2.85 10.73
CA ARG A 334 7.83 -2.41 11.33
C ARG A 334 7.94 -2.85 12.78
N LEU A 335 6.88 -2.67 13.57
CA LEU A 335 6.85 -3.10 14.98
C LEU A 335 6.94 -4.62 15.09
N GLU A 336 6.23 -5.37 14.25
CA GLU A 336 6.34 -6.83 14.17
C GLU A 336 7.78 -7.27 13.88
N GLY A 337 8.46 -6.59 12.95
CA GLY A 337 9.87 -6.87 12.64
C GLY A 337 10.79 -6.72 13.85
N GLU A 338 10.58 -5.71 14.69
CA GLU A 338 11.33 -5.52 15.95
C GLU A 338 11.10 -6.69 16.92
N VAL A 339 9.84 -7.13 17.07
CA VAL A 339 9.48 -8.26 17.94
C VAL A 339 10.10 -9.55 17.44
N LEU A 340 9.99 -9.84 16.14
CA LEU A 340 10.56 -11.06 15.54
C LEU A 340 12.09 -11.11 15.61
N ASN A 341 12.75 -9.95 15.50
CA ASN A 341 14.19 -9.87 15.67
C ASN A 341 14.59 -10.29 17.11
N LEU A 342 13.90 -9.75 18.12
CA LEU A 342 14.20 -10.10 19.51
C LEU A 342 13.90 -11.58 19.83
N ILE A 343 12.80 -12.12 19.29
CA ILE A 343 12.49 -13.57 19.40
C ILE A 343 13.61 -14.41 18.78
N ARG A 344 14.09 -14.04 17.59
CA ARG A 344 15.17 -14.76 16.90
C ARG A 344 16.46 -14.73 17.69
N ASP A 345 16.80 -13.59 18.28
CA ASP A 345 18.01 -13.42 19.09
C ASP A 345 18.01 -14.36 20.29
N LEU A 346 16.87 -14.46 20.99
CA LEU A 346 16.73 -15.30 22.17
C LEU A 346 16.61 -16.79 21.84
N SER A 347 16.04 -17.14 20.68
CA SER A 347 15.90 -18.53 20.23
C SER A 347 17.20 -19.15 19.69
N ALA A 348 18.36 -18.49 19.83
CA ALA A 348 19.66 -18.94 19.33
C ALA A 348 19.65 -19.33 17.82
N GLY A 349 18.78 -18.70 17.04
CA GLY A 349 18.63 -18.95 15.60
C GLY A 349 17.91 -20.26 15.25
N GLN A 350 17.30 -20.96 16.22
CA GLN A 350 16.30 -21.99 15.92
C GLN A 350 15.04 -21.29 15.43
N ALA A 351 14.57 -21.65 14.23
CA ALA A 351 13.27 -21.23 13.77
C ALA A 351 12.22 -21.77 14.77
N SER A 352 11.57 -20.88 15.50
CA SER A 352 10.48 -21.30 16.38
C SER A 352 9.33 -21.72 15.47
N PHE A 353 8.97 -23.01 15.49
CA PHE A 353 7.83 -23.57 14.77
C PHE A 353 6.51 -22.86 15.10
N ASP A 354 6.44 -22.17 16.24
CA ASP A 354 5.23 -21.48 16.70
C ASP A 354 4.91 -20.17 15.97
N THR A 355 5.84 -19.64 15.16
CA THR A 355 5.62 -18.42 14.35
C THR A 355 5.42 -18.70 12.87
N GLU A 356 5.52 -19.96 12.42
CA GLU A 356 5.29 -20.32 11.02
C GLU A 356 3.83 -20.01 10.64
N GLY A 357 3.65 -18.97 9.81
CA GLY A 357 2.37 -18.55 9.24
C GLY A 357 1.61 -17.47 9.99
N LEU A 358 2.05 -17.07 11.20
CA LEU A 358 1.44 -15.94 11.92
C LEU A 358 2.21 -14.66 11.62
N THR A 359 1.55 -13.70 11.01
CA THR A 359 2.15 -12.40 10.63
C THR A 359 1.07 -11.34 10.53
N VAL A 360 1.44 -10.07 10.75
CA VAL A 360 0.58 -8.94 10.42
C VAL A 360 0.39 -8.93 8.90
N ASP A 361 -0.83 -9.06 8.44
CA ASP A 361 -1.18 -9.12 7.02
C ASP A 361 -2.44 -8.28 6.69
N PRO A 362 -2.81 -8.08 5.41
CA PRO A 362 -3.90 -7.21 5.02
C PRO A 362 -5.28 -7.55 5.60
N HIS A 363 -5.57 -8.79 6.01
CA HIS A 363 -6.92 -9.18 6.42
C HIS A 363 -7.39 -8.55 7.74
N HIS A 364 -6.49 -8.01 8.55
CA HIS A 364 -6.82 -7.30 9.78
C HIS A 364 -7.08 -5.79 9.58
N PHE A 365 -6.89 -5.30 8.35
CA PHE A 365 -7.12 -3.90 7.99
C PHE A 365 -8.45 -3.78 7.28
N LEU A 366 -9.48 -3.36 8.04
CA LEU A 366 -10.88 -3.35 7.64
C LEU A 366 -11.25 -1.99 7.06
N GLY A 367 -11.93 -1.96 5.94
CA GLY A 367 -12.40 -0.74 5.32
C GLY A 367 -13.87 -0.79 4.96
N ILE A 368 -14.57 0.34 5.07
CA ILE A 368 -15.88 0.53 4.49
C ILE A 368 -15.78 1.70 3.51
N GLU A 369 -16.24 1.48 2.28
CA GLU A 369 -16.21 2.51 1.25
C GLU A 369 -17.46 2.40 0.36
N ILE A 370 -18.13 3.52 0.11
CA ILE A 370 -19.35 3.54 -0.70
C ILE A 370 -19.04 3.53 -2.19
N ASN A 371 -17.87 4.03 -2.60
CA ASN A 371 -17.44 4.05 -3.99
C ASN A 371 -16.78 2.70 -4.34
N PRO A 372 -17.37 1.88 -5.22
CA PRO A 372 -16.84 0.57 -5.55
C PRO A 372 -15.43 0.60 -6.18
N ARG A 373 -15.08 1.69 -6.86
CA ARG A 373 -13.73 1.86 -7.43
C ARG A 373 -12.70 2.08 -6.33
N ALA A 374 -13.02 2.97 -5.38
CA ALA A 374 -12.15 3.26 -4.26
C ALA A 374 -11.95 2.02 -3.39
N ALA A 375 -13.02 1.27 -3.09
CA ALA A 375 -12.96 0.01 -2.36
C ALA A 375 -12.03 -1.02 -3.04
N ALA A 376 -12.19 -1.21 -4.34
CA ALA A 376 -11.34 -2.12 -5.11
C ALA A 376 -9.86 -1.69 -5.17
N ILE A 377 -9.58 -0.39 -5.09
CA ILE A 377 -8.21 0.15 -5.02
C ILE A 377 -7.64 -0.04 -3.62
N ALA A 378 -8.43 0.19 -2.57
CA ALA A 378 -7.98 0.02 -1.19
C ALA A 378 -7.42 -1.39 -0.94
N GLU A 379 -8.11 -2.42 -1.45
CA GLU A 379 -7.63 -3.80 -1.36
C GLU A 379 -6.26 -3.99 -2.01
N ILE A 380 -6.05 -3.45 -3.22
CA ILE A 380 -4.77 -3.58 -3.94
C ILE A 380 -3.66 -2.78 -3.26
N VAL A 381 -3.96 -1.58 -2.77
CA VAL A 381 -3.01 -0.74 -2.03
C VAL A 381 -2.46 -1.48 -0.82
N LEU A 382 -3.33 -2.16 -0.07
CA LEU A 382 -2.92 -2.99 1.07
C LEU A 382 -2.03 -4.17 0.63
N TRP A 383 -2.40 -4.87 -0.46
CA TRP A 383 -1.60 -5.97 -0.96
C TRP A 383 -0.23 -5.52 -1.48
N ILE A 384 -0.17 -4.44 -2.26
CA ILE A 384 1.10 -3.92 -2.75
C ILE A 384 1.99 -3.48 -1.59
N GLY A 385 1.43 -2.78 -0.59
CA GLY A 385 2.17 -2.39 0.60
C GLY A 385 2.74 -3.58 1.38
N TYR A 386 1.94 -4.63 1.55
CA TYR A 386 2.37 -5.88 2.18
C TYR A 386 3.49 -6.58 1.38
N LEU A 387 3.34 -6.69 0.06
CA LEU A 387 4.34 -7.30 -0.82
C LEU A 387 5.63 -6.48 -0.87
N GLN A 388 5.55 -5.15 -0.92
CA GLN A 388 6.72 -4.28 -0.85
C GLN A 388 7.49 -4.46 0.46
N TRP A 389 6.79 -4.59 1.59
CA TRP A 389 7.43 -4.85 2.87
C TRP A 389 8.16 -6.18 2.87
N HIS A 390 7.53 -7.25 2.40
CA HIS A 390 8.18 -8.56 2.27
C HIS A 390 9.41 -8.52 1.38
N TYR A 391 9.32 -7.82 0.25
CA TYR A 391 10.46 -7.65 -0.65
C TYR A 391 11.61 -6.88 0.01
N ARG A 392 11.33 -5.80 0.71
CA ARG A 392 12.33 -4.99 1.42
C ARG A 392 13.10 -5.79 2.49
N ILE A 393 12.46 -6.76 3.11
CA ILE A 393 13.09 -7.58 4.16
C ILE A 393 13.84 -8.78 3.55
N ASN A 394 13.24 -9.47 2.60
CA ASN A 394 13.69 -10.78 2.13
C ASN A 394 14.33 -10.78 0.74
N GLY A 395 14.17 -9.72 -0.04
CA GLY A 395 14.71 -9.56 -1.39
C GLY A 395 14.03 -10.39 -2.47
N LYS A 396 13.43 -11.51 -2.13
CA LYS A 396 12.62 -12.34 -3.04
C LYS A 396 11.30 -12.69 -2.38
N LEU A 397 10.24 -12.62 -3.16
CA LEU A 397 8.91 -13.04 -2.70
C LEU A 397 8.74 -14.54 -2.93
N THR A 398 8.88 -15.32 -1.86
CA THR A 398 8.50 -16.73 -1.81
C THR A 398 7.18 -16.84 -1.06
N LEU A 399 6.11 -16.38 -1.70
CA LEU A 399 4.78 -16.42 -1.11
C LEU A 399 4.02 -17.67 -1.55
N PRO A 400 3.19 -18.25 -0.68
CA PRO A 400 2.30 -19.34 -1.09
C PRO A 400 1.27 -18.84 -2.09
N GLU A 401 0.95 -19.66 -3.09
CA GLU A 401 -0.12 -19.37 -4.03
C GLU A 401 -1.51 -19.59 -3.40
N PRO A 402 -2.50 -18.77 -3.70
CA PRO A 402 -2.45 -17.57 -4.56
C PRO A 402 -1.73 -16.41 -3.90
N ILE A 403 -1.03 -15.61 -4.72
CA ILE A 403 -0.28 -14.43 -4.25
C ILE A 403 -1.19 -13.38 -3.63
N LEU A 404 -2.34 -13.11 -4.26
CA LEU A 404 -3.40 -12.26 -3.72
C LEU A 404 -4.50 -13.14 -3.14
N LYS A 405 -5.02 -12.76 -1.98
CA LYS A 405 -6.15 -13.43 -1.34
C LYS A 405 -7.29 -12.43 -1.22
N ASP A 406 -8.50 -12.87 -1.51
CA ASP A 406 -9.69 -12.09 -1.25
C ASP A 406 -10.13 -12.32 0.20
N PHE A 407 -9.83 -11.36 1.05
CA PHE A 407 -10.19 -11.42 2.48
C PHE A 407 -11.53 -10.79 2.79
N HIS A 408 -12.19 -10.15 1.80
CA HIS A 408 -13.42 -9.39 2.00
C HIS A 408 -13.32 -8.38 3.16
N ASN A 409 -12.11 -7.86 3.39
CA ASN A 409 -11.81 -6.92 4.45
C ASN A 409 -12.14 -5.47 4.07
N ILE A 410 -12.38 -5.20 2.78
CA ILE A 410 -12.88 -3.92 2.29
C ILE A 410 -14.32 -4.12 1.81
N GLU A 411 -15.27 -3.55 2.56
CA GLU A 411 -16.70 -3.68 2.26
C GLU A 411 -17.18 -2.49 1.43
N CYS A 412 -17.77 -2.78 0.24
CA CYS A 412 -18.36 -1.74 -0.60
C CYS A 412 -19.81 -1.48 -0.18
N ARG A 413 -20.01 -0.57 0.77
CA ARG A 413 -21.33 -0.20 1.30
C ARG A 413 -21.32 1.14 2.01
N ASP A 414 -22.51 1.60 2.40
CA ASP A 414 -22.65 2.77 3.25
C ASP A 414 -22.21 2.45 4.70
N ALA A 415 -21.41 3.32 5.28
CA ALA A 415 -20.93 3.19 6.66
C ALA A 415 -21.93 3.69 7.71
N LEU A 416 -22.92 4.49 7.33
CA LEU A 416 -23.88 5.08 8.26
C LEU A 416 -25.17 4.31 8.36
N ILE A 417 -25.76 3.91 7.20
CA ILE A 417 -27.08 3.29 7.18
C ILE A 417 -27.13 2.03 6.31
N THR A 418 -27.98 1.10 6.74
CA THR A 418 -28.51 0.01 5.94
C THR A 418 -30.01 0.22 5.72
N TYR A 419 -30.55 -0.34 4.66
CA TYR A 419 -31.98 -0.21 4.33
C TYR A 419 -32.45 -1.38 3.47
N ASP A 420 -33.76 -1.71 3.55
CA ASP A 420 -34.32 -2.84 2.78
C ASP A 420 -34.43 -2.52 1.30
N ALA A 421 -34.76 -1.27 0.95
CA ALA A 421 -34.90 -0.84 -0.43
C ALA A 421 -34.72 0.68 -0.58
N ARG A 422 -34.25 1.08 -1.77
CA ARG A 422 -34.23 2.46 -2.24
C ARG A 422 -35.31 2.61 -3.30
N LYS A 423 -36.32 3.48 -3.07
CA LYS A 423 -37.43 3.70 -4.01
C LYS A 423 -37.51 5.18 -4.40
N PRO A 424 -37.78 5.51 -5.68
CA PRO A 424 -38.03 6.89 -6.05
C PRO A 424 -39.22 7.43 -5.29
N MET A 425 -39.19 8.71 -4.93
CA MET A 425 -40.35 9.43 -4.46
C MET A 425 -41.21 9.81 -5.67
N LEU A 426 -42.51 9.57 -5.60
CA LEU A 426 -43.45 9.90 -6.64
C LEU A 426 -44.24 11.13 -6.24
N ASP A 427 -44.62 11.94 -7.24
CA ASP A 427 -45.56 13.03 -7.08
C ASP A 427 -47.03 12.52 -7.04
N ASP A 428 -47.97 13.42 -6.98
CA ASP A 428 -49.42 13.09 -6.93
C ASP A 428 -49.93 12.41 -8.23
N ASN A 429 -49.19 12.51 -9.33
CA ASN A 429 -49.49 11.88 -10.63
C ASN A 429 -48.80 10.51 -10.78
N GLY A 430 -47.97 10.10 -9.80
CA GLY A 430 -47.21 8.84 -9.84
C GLY A 430 -45.89 8.95 -10.62
N GLU A 431 -45.44 10.15 -10.99
CA GLU A 431 -44.17 10.39 -11.67
C GLU A 431 -43.03 10.61 -10.63
N PRO A 432 -41.80 10.19 -10.95
CA PRO A 432 -40.65 10.38 -10.06
C PRO A 432 -40.39 11.88 -9.82
N ILE A 433 -40.35 12.29 -8.56
CA ILE A 433 -39.88 13.61 -8.18
C ILE A 433 -38.39 13.66 -8.49
N THR A 434 -37.94 14.63 -9.27
CA THR A 434 -36.57 14.79 -9.69
C THR A 434 -36.00 16.13 -9.26
N ILE A 435 -34.70 16.14 -9.00
CA ILE A 435 -33.93 17.36 -8.74
C ILE A 435 -32.77 17.45 -9.73
N TRP A 436 -32.18 18.62 -9.87
CA TRP A 436 -30.93 18.78 -10.62
C TRP A 436 -29.85 17.87 -10.02
N ASP A 437 -29.00 17.26 -10.87
CA ASP A 437 -27.97 16.29 -10.44
C ASP A 437 -26.85 16.90 -9.54
N GLY A 438 -26.77 18.25 -9.50
CA GLY A 438 -25.82 18.99 -8.70
C GLY A 438 -24.42 19.12 -9.31
N ILE A 439 -24.19 18.60 -10.52
CA ILE A 439 -22.88 18.56 -11.19
C ILE A 439 -22.90 19.08 -12.62
N SER A 440 -24.00 18.90 -13.33
CA SER A 440 -24.10 19.29 -14.76
C SER A 440 -24.44 20.75 -14.92
N TYR A 441 -23.65 21.45 -15.71
CA TYR A 441 -23.86 22.86 -16.04
C TYR A 441 -23.94 23.03 -17.57
N LYS A 442 -24.74 24.02 -18.01
CA LYS A 442 -24.76 24.48 -19.40
C LYS A 442 -24.39 25.96 -19.48
N THR A 443 -23.86 26.38 -20.61
CA THR A 443 -23.62 27.81 -20.85
C THR A 443 -24.94 28.52 -21.09
N SER A 444 -25.20 29.57 -20.31
CA SER A 444 -26.36 30.40 -20.51
C SER A 444 -26.29 31.06 -21.91
N PRO A 445 -27.30 30.91 -22.77
CA PRO A 445 -27.33 31.57 -24.08
C PRO A 445 -27.48 33.09 -23.98
N ILE A 446 -27.81 33.62 -22.78
CA ILE A 446 -28.06 35.06 -22.57
C ILE A 446 -26.81 35.70 -21.94
N THR A 447 -26.24 35.12 -20.89
CA THR A 447 -25.16 35.73 -20.14
C THR A 447 -23.79 35.14 -20.45
N GLY A 448 -23.71 33.98 -21.15
CA GLY A 448 -22.46 33.26 -21.37
C GLY A 448 -21.88 32.59 -20.10
N GLU A 449 -22.54 32.71 -18.95
CA GLU A 449 -22.09 32.11 -17.68
C GLU A 449 -22.58 30.64 -17.60
N LEU A 450 -21.86 29.87 -16.78
CA LEU A 450 -22.25 28.49 -16.45
C LEU A 450 -23.44 28.52 -15.47
N ILE A 451 -24.57 27.97 -15.91
CA ILE A 451 -25.77 27.78 -15.09
C ILE A 451 -26.06 26.28 -14.93
N PRO A 452 -26.73 25.85 -13.84
CA PRO A 452 -27.18 24.47 -13.71
C PRO A 452 -27.94 23.97 -14.95
N ASP A 453 -27.60 22.76 -15.42
CA ASP A 453 -28.37 22.15 -16.52
C ASP A 453 -29.62 21.49 -15.95
N ASP A 454 -30.77 22.16 -16.15
CA ASP A 454 -32.07 21.73 -15.67
C ASP A 454 -32.62 20.49 -16.42
N GLN A 455 -31.96 20.05 -17.52
CA GLN A 455 -32.29 18.82 -18.21
C GLN A 455 -31.61 17.60 -17.53
N GLN A 456 -30.54 17.81 -16.82
CA GLN A 456 -29.83 16.75 -16.11
C GLN A 456 -30.39 16.62 -14.67
N ARG A 457 -31.39 15.75 -14.57
CA ARG A 457 -32.14 15.56 -13.33
C ARG A 457 -32.03 14.12 -12.83
N ILE A 458 -31.91 13.96 -11.51
CA ILE A 458 -31.89 12.68 -10.85
C ILE A 458 -33.12 12.50 -9.96
N PRO A 459 -33.69 11.28 -9.84
CA PRO A 459 -34.83 11.03 -8.97
C PRO A 459 -34.48 11.20 -7.51
N VAL A 460 -35.37 11.83 -6.76
CA VAL A 460 -35.33 11.84 -5.28
C VAL A 460 -35.76 10.49 -4.77
N HIS A 461 -34.97 9.89 -3.87
CA HIS A 461 -35.27 8.58 -3.34
C HIS A 461 -35.67 8.64 -1.86
N ARG A 462 -36.54 7.71 -1.45
CA ARG A 462 -36.78 7.38 -0.05
C ARG A 462 -36.15 6.02 0.28
N PHE A 463 -35.70 5.89 1.51
CA PHE A 463 -35.06 4.67 2.03
C PHE A 463 -36.07 3.97 2.94
N ILE A 464 -36.31 2.68 2.70
CA ILE A 464 -37.28 1.88 3.42
C ILE A 464 -36.57 1.19 4.58
N ASN A 465 -37.11 1.34 5.79
CA ASN A 465 -36.55 0.76 7.03
C ASN A 465 -35.06 1.07 7.24
N PRO A 466 -34.66 2.35 7.23
CA PRO A 466 -33.26 2.68 7.48
C PRO A 466 -32.88 2.35 8.92
N GLN A 467 -31.75 1.70 9.09
CA GLN A 467 -31.13 1.31 10.37
C GLN A 467 -29.67 1.76 10.37
N GLN A 468 -29.08 1.87 11.56
CA GLN A 468 -27.65 2.10 11.69
C GLN A 468 -26.87 0.93 11.07
N ALA A 469 -25.86 1.25 10.25
CA ALA A 469 -24.96 0.26 9.73
C ALA A 469 -24.09 -0.33 10.85
N GLN A 470 -24.00 -1.65 10.89
CA GLN A 470 -23.11 -2.34 11.83
C GLN A 470 -21.69 -2.32 11.27
N TRP A 471 -20.74 -1.86 12.06
CA TRP A 471 -19.33 -1.90 11.71
C TRP A 471 -18.71 -3.23 12.15
N PRO A 472 -17.69 -3.72 11.43
CA PRO A 472 -16.93 -4.86 11.92
C PRO A 472 -16.23 -4.52 13.22
N GLU A 473 -16.06 -5.52 14.09
CA GLU A 473 -15.29 -5.35 15.32
C GLU A 473 -13.84 -5.00 15.02
N ALA A 474 -13.32 -3.98 15.70
CA ALA A 474 -11.94 -3.51 15.53
C ALA A 474 -11.39 -2.99 16.86
N ASP A 475 -10.07 -3.14 17.05
CA ASP A 475 -9.38 -2.61 18.23
C ASP A 475 -9.12 -1.11 18.10
N TYR A 476 -8.93 -0.65 16.84
CA TYR A 476 -8.64 0.75 16.52
C TYR A 476 -9.47 1.22 15.34
N ILE A 477 -9.95 2.46 15.42
CA ILE A 477 -10.67 3.11 14.33
C ILE A 477 -9.89 4.37 13.95
N VAL A 478 -9.47 4.45 12.69
CA VAL A 478 -8.72 5.59 12.13
C VAL A 478 -9.24 5.94 10.76
N GLY A 479 -9.40 7.20 10.44
CA GLY A 479 -9.86 7.61 9.12
C GLY A 479 -10.12 9.11 9.04
N ASN A 480 -10.41 9.60 7.84
CA ASN A 480 -10.81 10.98 7.57
C ASN A 480 -12.10 10.99 6.74
N PRO A 481 -13.27 10.77 7.37
CA PRO A 481 -14.53 10.73 6.66
C PRO A 481 -14.86 12.09 6.00
N PRO A 482 -15.63 12.09 4.90
CA PRO A 482 -16.04 13.31 4.23
C PRO A 482 -16.79 14.25 5.17
N PHE A 483 -16.33 15.49 5.27
CA PHE A 483 -16.95 16.50 6.14
C PHE A 483 -17.90 17.39 5.36
N ILE A 484 -19.20 17.15 5.51
CA ILE A 484 -20.25 17.97 4.93
C ILE A 484 -20.98 18.72 6.03
N GLY A 485 -20.81 20.05 6.06
CA GLY A 485 -21.51 20.90 7.03
C GLY A 485 -23.03 20.78 6.95
N ASN A 486 -23.71 20.84 8.08
CA ASN A 486 -25.16 20.61 8.25
C ASN A 486 -26.03 21.37 7.22
N LYS A 487 -25.62 22.60 6.86
CA LYS A 487 -26.34 23.43 5.89
C LYS A 487 -26.27 22.90 4.43
N ARG A 488 -25.20 22.18 4.09
CA ARG A 488 -24.96 21.66 2.75
C ARG A 488 -25.34 20.18 2.62
N MET A 489 -25.58 19.48 3.72
CA MET A 489 -25.82 18.03 3.73
C MET A 489 -27.00 17.62 2.85
N ARG A 490 -28.14 18.36 2.92
CA ARG A 490 -29.31 18.07 2.09
C ARG A 490 -29.06 18.31 0.61
N THR A 491 -28.34 19.38 0.28
CA THR A 491 -27.97 19.70 -1.12
C THR A 491 -27.00 18.68 -1.70
N ALA A 492 -26.06 18.19 -0.88
CA ALA A 492 -25.02 17.27 -1.35
C ALA A 492 -25.49 15.80 -1.39
N LEU A 493 -26.27 15.35 -0.39
CA LEU A 493 -26.66 13.95 -0.24
C LEU A 493 -28.14 13.66 -0.58
N GLY A 494 -28.93 14.72 -0.78
CA GLY A 494 -30.37 14.63 -0.99
C GLY A 494 -31.19 14.50 0.28
N ASP A 495 -32.42 15.01 0.25
CA ASP A 495 -33.33 15.04 1.40
C ASP A 495 -33.64 13.64 1.94
N GLY A 496 -33.93 12.69 1.05
CA GLY A 496 -34.33 11.35 1.45
C GLY A 496 -33.23 10.60 2.20
N TYR A 497 -31.96 10.76 1.81
CA TYR A 497 -30.83 10.17 2.53
C TYR A 497 -30.64 10.81 3.90
N VAL A 498 -30.65 12.15 3.97
CA VAL A 498 -30.48 12.86 5.25
C VAL A 498 -31.59 12.51 6.23
N ASP A 499 -32.84 12.37 5.76
CA ASP A 499 -33.96 11.97 6.61
C ASP A 499 -33.82 10.51 7.06
N ALA A 500 -33.31 9.62 6.20
CA ALA A 500 -33.00 8.23 6.56
C ALA A 500 -31.90 8.15 7.64
N VAL A 501 -30.79 8.89 7.48
CA VAL A 501 -29.74 8.97 8.50
C VAL A 501 -30.30 9.47 9.83
N ARG A 502 -31.05 10.59 9.82
CA ARG A 502 -31.67 11.13 11.06
C ARG A 502 -32.65 10.17 11.71
N LYS A 503 -33.34 9.34 10.92
CA LYS A 503 -34.25 8.32 11.44
C LYS A 503 -33.50 7.15 12.06
N ALA A 504 -32.41 6.72 11.44
CA ALA A 504 -31.59 5.61 11.91
C ALA A 504 -30.83 5.92 13.21
N PHE A 505 -30.49 7.22 13.45
CA PHE A 505 -29.73 7.68 14.62
C PHE A 505 -30.58 8.39 15.69
N LYS A 506 -31.91 8.26 15.64
CA LYS A 506 -32.83 8.67 16.71
C LYS A 506 -32.92 7.58 17.75
#